data_c08708f2a110674f3c2866beb33f42e2
#
_entry.id   c08708f2a110674f3c2866beb33f42e2
#
_cell.length_a   1.000
_cell.length_b   1.000
_cell.length_c   1.000
_cell.angle_alpha   90.00
_cell.angle_beta   90.00
_cell.angle_gamma   90.00
#
_symmetry.space_group_name_H-M   'P 1'
#
loop_
_entity.id
_entity.type
_entity.pdbx_description
1 polymer ?
#
loop_
_entity_poly.entity_id
_entity_poly.type
_entity_poly.pdbx_seq_one_letter_code
_entity_poly.pdbx_strand_id
1 'polypeptide(L)'
;MTKLSLTKTAVGCASTGALETRNRARTRDWQGRQATAIYTRYRPTRHEELVGGSLYWIIKHIISVRQEILGFEQATWKGKPGCRIWLAADMRPVSPRRKRAHQGWRYLEPRNAPADLMAGESDVGEMPQKLVRKLAELGLV
;
A
#
# COMPACT_ATOMS: atom_id res chain seq x y z
N MET A 1 17.61 0.13 4.84
CA MET A 1 17.67 1.07 3.71
C MET A 1 16.35 1.05 2.96
N THR A 2 15.79 2.22 2.71
CA THR A 2 14.49 2.32 2.04
C THR A 2 14.67 2.15 0.53
N LYS A 3 13.82 1.35 -0.07
CA LYS A 3 13.85 1.11 -1.51
C LYS A 3 12.77 1.96 -2.21
N LEU A 4 12.88 2.06 -3.52
CA LEU A 4 11.82 2.67 -4.33
C LEU A 4 10.51 1.94 -4.06
N SER A 5 9.45 2.68 -3.93
CA SER A 5 8.14 2.16 -3.59
C SER A 5 7.07 2.74 -4.51
N LEU A 6 5.82 2.35 -4.28
CA LEU A 6 4.66 2.85 -5.01
C LEU A 6 3.64 3.39 -4.02
N THR A 7 2.80 4.31 -4.50
CA THR A 7 1.57 4.69 -3.81
C THR A 7 0.39 4.29 -4.67
N LYS A 8 -0.71 3.91 -4.02
CA LYS A 8 -1.96 3.57 -4.70
C LYS A 8 -3.13 3.84 -3.78
N THR A 9 -4.21 4.36 -4.34
CA THR A 9 -5.43 4.59 -3.58
C THR A 9 -6.15 3.27 -3.36
N ALA A 10 -6.60 3.04 -2.12
CA ALA A 10 -7.43 1.88 -1.77
C ALA A 10 -8.88 2.17 -2.17
N VAL A 11 -9.19 1.98 -3.44
CA VAL A 11 -10.50 2.29 -3.99
C VAL A 11 -11.58 1.48 -3.27
N GLY A 12 -12.62 2.15 -2.82
CA GLY A 12 -13.73 1.50 -2.13
C GLY A 12 -13.51 1.21 -0.67
N CYS A 13 -12.33 1.53 -0.12
CA CYS A 13 -12.03 1.31 1.29
C CYS A 13 -12.06 2.64 2.04
N ALA A 14 -12.87 2.69 3.10
CA ALA A 14 -13.01 3.89 3.90
C ALA A 14 -12.10 3.89 5.14
N SER A 15 -11.43 2.76 5.40
CA SER A 15 -10.58 2.62 6.58
C SER A 15 -9.52 1.55 6.34
N THR A 16 -8.50 1.56 7.20
CA THR A 16 -7.48 0.51 7.20
C THR A 16 -8.08 -0.86 7.45
N GLY A 17 -9.06 -0.93 8.35
CA GLY A 17 -9.74 -2.20 8.65
C GLY A 17 -10.49 -2.76 7.45
N ALA A 18 -11.14 -1.90 6.68
CA ALA A 18 -11.83 -2.34 5.46
C ALA A 18 -10.85 -2.91 4.43
N LEU A 19 -9.71 -2.25 4.26
CA LEU A 19 -8.67 -2.73 3.35
C LEU A 19 -8.10 -4.05 3.83
N GLU A 20 -7.84 -4.18 5.12
CA GLU A 20 -7.32 -5.40 5.71
C GLU A 20 -8.28 -6.57 5.49
N THR A 21 -9.57 -6.35 5.72
CA THR A 21 -10.60 -7.37 5.51
C THR A 21 -10.63 -7.81 4.05
N ARG A 22 -10.59 -6.86 3.12
CA ARG A 22 -10.59 -7.15 1.70
C ARG A 22 -9.36 -7.98 1.30
N ASN A 23 -8.19 -7.59 1.79
CA ASN A 23 -6.95 -8.29 1.45
C ASN A 23 -6.91 -9.67 2.05
N ARG A 24 -7.43 -9.85 3.26
CA ARG A 24 -7.49 -11.17 3.90
C ARG A 24 -8.31 -12.15 3.07
N ALA A 25 -9.41 -11.69 2.50
CA ALA A 25 -10.25 -12.52 1.63
C ALA A 25 -9.56 -12.89 0.32
N ARG A 26 -8.55 -12.12 -0.09
CA ARG A 26 -7.81 -12.34 -1.33
C ARG A 26 -6.44 -12.97 -1.12
N THR A 27 -6.07 -13.28 0.11
CA THR A 27 -4.77 -13.85 0.42
C THR A 27 -4.64 -15.25 -0.16
N ARG A 28 -3.51 -15.50 -0.81
CA ARG A 28 -3.21 -16.79 -1.45
C ARG A 28 -1.73 -17.10 -1.23
N ASP A 29 -1.39 -18.39 -1.39
CA ASP A 29 0.01 -18.77 -1.39
C ASP A 29 0.62 -18.41 -2.74
N TRP A 30 1.74 -17.70 -2.71
CA TRP A 30 2.50 -17.37 -3.91
C TRP A 30 3.97 -17.61 -3.61
N GLN A 31 4.56 -18.58 -4.30
CA GLN A 31 5.96 -18.96 -4.13
C GLN A 31 6.34 -19.20 -2.67
N GLY A 32 5.45 -19.89 -1.94
CA GLY A 32 5.70 -20.27 -0.55
C GLY A 32 5.40 -19.18 0.47
N ARG A 33 4.84 -18.04 0.05
CA ARG A 33 4.49 -16.96 0.97
C ARG A 33 3.01 -16.61 0.86
N GLN A 34 2.43 -16.19 1.97
CA GLN A 34 1.08 -15.65 1.94
C GLN A 34 1.12 -14.27 1.28
N ALA A 35 0.37 -14.09 0.23
CA ALA A 35 0.42 -12.89 -0.59
C ALA A 35 -0.95 -12.44 -1.04
N THR A 36 -1.06 -11.16 -1.36
CA THR A 36 -2.26 -10.56 -1.95
C THR A 36 -1.87 -9.97 -3.28
N ALA A 37 -2.69 -10.20 -4.30
CA ALA A 37 -2.42 -9.64 -5.62
C ALA A 37 -3.29 -8.44 -5.88
N ILE A 38 -2.70 -7.42 -6.49
CA ILE A 38 -3.46 -6.33 -7.10
C ILE A 38 -3.20 -6.33 -8.58
N TYR A 39 -4.09 -5.74 -9.34
CA TYR A 39 -4.02 -5.73 -10.78
C TYR A 39 -3.84 -4.31 -11.28
N THR A 40 -2.89 -4.09 -12.20
CA THR A 40 -2.67 -2.81 -12.84
C THR A 40 -2.61 -2.98 -14.34
N ARG A 41 -2.95 -1.93 -15.08
CA ARG A 41 -2.91 -1.96 -16.53
C ARG A 41 -1.48 -2.03 -17.05
N TYR A 42 -0.55 -1.33 -16.41
CA TYR A 42 0.84 -1.27 -16.86
C TYR A 42 1.78 -1.74 -15.77
N ARG A 43 2.81 -2.49 -16.16
CA ARG A 43 3.89 -2.85 -15.26
C ARG A 43 4.83 -1.64 -15.14
N PRO A 44 5.22 -1.25 -13.92
CA PRO A 44 6.18 -0.17 -13.77
C PRO A 44 7.50 -0.49 -14.49
N THR A 45 8.04 0.49 -15.20
CA THR A 45 9.32 0.31 -15.89
C THR A 45 10.42 -0.06 -14.91
N ARG A 46 10.39 0.54 -13.71
CA ARG A 46 11.39 0.30 -12.66
C ARG A 46 11.00 -0.85 -11.73
N HIS A 47 10.32 -1.86 -12.26
CA HIS A 47 9.80 -2.95 -11.43
C HIS A 47 10.89 -3.70 -10.69
N GLU A 48 12.09 -3.83 -11.26
CA GLU A 48 13.19 -4.52 -10.60
C GLU A 48 13.64 -3.79 -9.34
N GLU A 49 13.57 -2.46 -9.34
CA GLU A 49 13.92 -1.66 -8.17
C GLU A 49 12.84 -1.71 -7.09
N LEU A 50 11.62 -2.07 -7.47
CA LEU A 50 10.47 -2.07 -6.56
C LEU A 50 10.37 -3.33 -5.72
N VAL A 51 10.93 -4.44 -6.17
CA VAL A 51 10.91 -5.69 -5.40
C VAL A 51 11.70 -5.49 -4.12
N GLY A 52 11.06 -5.75 -2.98
CA GLY A 52 11.62 -5.44 -1.66
C GLY A 52 11.24 -4.06 -1.15
N GLY A 53 10.75 -3.17 -2.02
CA GLY A 53 10.09 -1.94 -1.60
C GLY A 53 8.67 -2.24 -1.18
N SER A 54 7.82 -1.22 -1.11
CA SER A 54 6.45 -1.39 -0.62
C SER A 54 5.44 -0.65 -1.46
N LEU A 55 4.20 -1.12 -1.40
CA LEU A 55 3.06 -0.37 -1.88
C LEU A 55 2.43 0.32 -0.68
N TYR A 56 2.40 1.65 -0.72
CA TYR A 56 1.82 2.48 0.33
C TYR A 56 0.39 2.82 -0.06
N TRP A 57 -0.56 2.41 0.77
CA TRP A 57 -1.98 2.59 0.49
C TRP A 57 -2.47 3.95 0.96
N ILE A 58 -3.17 4.64 0.07
CA ILE A 58 -3.81 5.92 0.37
C ILE A 58 -5.28 5.64 0.68
N ILE A 59 -5.71 6.00 1.88
CA ILE A 59 -7.10 5.87 2.33
C ILE A 59 -7.58 7.26 2.71
N LYS A 60 -8.58 7.77 2.01
CA LYS A 60 -9.14 9.11 2.25
C LYS A 60 -8.04 10.18 2.29
N HIS A 61 -7.16 10.13 1.28
CA HIS A 61 -6.06 11.09 1.10
C HIS A 61 -5.00 11.03 2.21
N ILE A 62 -4.86 9.87 2.85
CA ILE A 62 -3.83 9.65 3.88
C ILE A 62 -3.14 8.33 3.61
N ILE A 63 -1.80 8.36 3.50
CA ILE A 63 -1.01 7.14 3.47
C ILE A 63 -1.06 6.55 4.88
N SER A 64 -1.55 5.33 5.01
CA SER A 64 -1.82 4.73 6.32
C SER A 64 -1.11 3.42 6.58
N VAL A 65 -0.93 2.59 5.54
CA VAL A 65 -0.30 1.27 5.69
C VAL A 65 0.51 0.95 4.43
N ARG A 66 1.43 0.02 4.57
CA ARG A 66 2.20 -0.49 3.43
C ARG A 66 2.22 -2.00 3.41
N GLN A 67 2.42 -2.56 2.23
CA GLN A 67 2.67 -3.99 2.04
C GLN A 67 3.91 -4.14 1.18
N GLU A 68 4.79 -5.06 1.56
CA GLU A 68 6.01 -5.32 0.80
C GLU A 68 5.68 -5.85 -0.59
N ILE A 69 6.37 -5.35 -1.60
CA ILE A 69 6.23 -5.81 -2.98
C ILE A 69 7.11 -7.05 -3.16
N LEU A 70 6.47 -8.17 -3.49
CA LEU A 70 7.16 -9.44 -3.66
C LEU A 70 7.58 -9.69 -5.11
N GLY A 71 6.78 -9.25 -6.05
CA GLY A 71 7.09 -9.46 -7.46
C GLY A 71 5.98 -8.97 -8.38
N PHE A 72 6.28 -9.12 -9.68
CA PHE A 72 5.37 -8.72 -10.73
C PHE A 72 5.16 -9.91 -11.66
N GLU A 73 3.93 -10.03 -12.18
CA GLU A 73 3.58 -11.13 -13.06
C GLU A 73 2.70 -10.59 -14.18
N GLN A 74 2.97 -11.02 -15.40
CA GLN A 74 2.11 -10.67 -16.51
C GLN A 74 0.77 -11.39 -16.32
N ALA A 75 -0.32 -10.65 -16.51
CA ALA A 75 -1.66 -11.19 -16.30
C ALA A 75 -2.63 -10.57 -17.29
N THR A 76 -3.77 -11.23 -17.47
CA THR A 76 -4.82 -10.75 -18.35
C THR A 76 -6.06 -10.45 -17.53
N TRP A 77 -6.67 -9.30 -17.80
CA TRP A 77 -7.91 -8.90 -17.14
C TRP A 77 -8.92 -8.49 -18.21
N LYS A 78 -10.07 -9.17 -18.21
CA LYS A 78 -11.15 -8.92 -19.18
C LYS A 78 -10.62 -8.93 -20.61
N GLY A 79 -9.74 -9.87 -20.93
CA GLY A 79 -9.18 -10.05 -22.27
C GLY A 79 -8.07 -9.09 -22.63
N LYS A 80 -7.67 -8.20 -21.73
CA LYS A 80 -6.61 -7.21 -21.99
C LYS A 80 -5.35 -7.54 -21.19
N PRO A 81 -4.16 -7.36 -21.78
CA PRO A 81 -2.92 -7.59 -21.04
C PRO A 81 -2.73 -6.57 -19.95
N GLY A 82 -2.14 -7.00 -18.85
CA GLY A 82 -1.86 -6.15 -17.71
C GLY A 82 -0.81 -6.78 -16.82
N CYS A 83 -0.71 -6.27 -15.58
CA CYS A 83 0.28 -6.70 -14.63
C CYS A 83 -0.36 -6.99 -13.29
N ARG A 84 0.04 -8.10 -12.69
CA ARG A 84 -0.33 -8.43 -11.31
C ARG A 84 0.85 -8.10 -10.42
N ILE A 85 0.59 -7.32 -9.39
CA ILE A 85 1.61 -7.01 -8.39
C ILE A 85 1.31 -7.87 -7.17
N TRP A 86 2.28 -8.69 -6.79
CA TRP A 86 2.15 -9.55 -5.61
C TRP A 86 2.72 -8.83 -4.40
N LEU A 87 1.91 -8.72 -3.36
CA LEU A 87 2.24 -8.04 -2.12
C LEU A 87 2.23 -9.04 -0.97
N ALA A 88 3.14 -8.88 -0.01
CA ALA A 88 3.08 -9.68 1.20
C ALA A 88 1.74 -9.43 1.89
N ALA A 89 1.12 -10.50 2.40
CA ALA A 89 -0.19 -10.38 3.05
C ALA A 89 -0.15 -9.50 4.30
N ASP A 90 1.01 -9.39 4.93
CA ASP A 90 1.19 -8.61 6.13
C ASP A 90 1.14 -7.11 5.83
N MET A 91 0.22 -6.41 6.46
CA MET A 91 0.07 -4.96 6.31
C MET A 91 0.74 -4.27 7.49
N ARG A 92 1.66 -3.35 7.20
CA ARG A 92 2.38 -2.64 8.25
C ARG A 92 1.90 -1.20 8.37
N PRO A 93 1.47 -0.77 9.56
CA PRO A 93 1.09 0.63 9.77
C PRO A 93 2.30 1.54 9.60
N VAL A 94 2.07 2.70 9.01
CA VAL A 94 3.11 3.72 8.87
C VAL A 94 2.62 5.02 9.47
N SER A 95 3.56 5.92 9.71
CA SER A 95 3.23 7.26 10.19
C SER A 95 2.30 7.91 9.18
N PRO A 96 1.07 8.31 9.58
CA PRO A 96 0.11 8.86 8.62
C PRO A 96 0.66 10.11 7.94
N ARG A 97 0.50 10.18 6.63
CA ARG A 97 0.96 11.32 5.85
C ARG A 97 -0.11 11.65 4.81
N ARG A 98 -0.47 12.91 4.74
CA ARG A 98 -1.43 13.37 3.75
C ARG A 98 -0.86 13.18 2.35
N LYS A 99 -1.65 12.58 1.49
CA LYS A 99 -1.29 12.36 0.09
C LYS A 99 -2.57 12.34 -0.73
N ARG A 100 -2.67 13.25 -1.68
CA ARG A 100 -3.86 13.32 -2.53
C ARG A 100 -4.06 11.99 -3.25
N ALA A 101 -5.28 11.47 -3.22
CA ALA A 101 -5.63 10.25 -3.92
C ALA A 101 -5.41 10.44 -5.42
N HIS A 102 -4.94 9.41 -6.08
CA HIS A 102 -4.69 9.42 -7.51
C HIS A 102 -5.15 8.11 -8.13
N GLN A 103 -5.34 8.11 -9.43
CA GLN A 103 -5.73 6.93 -10.17
C GLN A 103 -4.48 6.10 -10.50
N GLY A 104 -4.59 4.77 -10.38
CA GLY A 104 -3.46 3.87 -10.64
C GLY A 104 -2.39 3.96 -9.57
N TRP A 105 -1.17 3.65 -9.94
CA TRP A 105 -0.03 3.70 -9.02
C TRP A 105 0.89 4.85 -9.42
N ARG A 106 1.70 5.30 -8.46
CA ARG A 106 2.78 6.27 -8.71
C ARG A 106 4.02 5.87 -7.95
N TYR A 107 5.18 6.24 -8.46
CA TYR A 107 6.43 6.00 -7.75
C TYR A 107 6.50 6.85 -6.48
N LEU A 108 7.06 6.24 -5.44
CA LEU A 108 7.33 6.93 -4.17
C LEU A 108 8.81 6.77 -3.88
N GLU A 109 9.54 7.89 -3.96
CA GLU A 109 10.96 7.89 -3.67
C GLU A 109 11.23 7.56 -2.20
N PRO A 110 12.36 6.88 -1.89
CA PRO A 110 12.66 6.51 -0.50
C PRO A 110 12.59 7.69 0.48
N ARG A 111 13.07 8.85 0.07
CA ARG A 111 13.09 10.04 0.93
C ARG A 111 11.69 10.54 1.29
N ASN A 112 10.69 10.16 0.51
CA ASN A 112 9.30 10.61 0.73
C ASN A 112 8.45 9.55 1.41
N ALA A 113 9.01 8.36 1.66
CA ALA A 113 8.26 7.27 2.27
C ALA A 113 8.08 7.50 3.77
N PRO A 114 6.84 7.40 4.29
CA PRO A 114 6.62 7.51 5.73
C PRO A 114 7.34 6.39 6.48
N ALA A 115 7.80 6.69 7.68
CA ALA A 115 8.41 5.68 8.53
C ALA A 115 7.37 4.73 9.09
N ASP A 116 7.79 3.49 9.35
CA ASP A 116 6.92 2.52 10.03
C ASP A 116 6.65 3.01 11.45
N LEU A 117 5.45 2.72 11.94
CA LEU A 117 5.14 2.98 13.33
C LEU A 117 5.87 1.96 14.20
N MET A 118 6.47 2.45 15.26
CA MET A 118 7.14 1.58 16.23
C MET A 118 6.11 0.90 17.13
N ALA A 119 6.51 -0.16 17.82
CA ALA A 119 5.60 -0.95 18.64
C ALA A 119 4.75 -0.12 19.60
N GLY A 120 5.33 0.92 20.20
CA GLY A 120 4.58 1.78 21.11
C GLY A 120 3.67 2.80 20.43
N GLU A 121 3.76 2.92 19.12
CA GLU A 121 3.02 3.89 18.32
C GLU A 121 1.92 3.23 17.49
N SER A 122 1.81 1.91 17.59
CA SER A 122 0.83 1.15 16.80
C SER A 122 -0.61 1.57 17.05
N ASP A 123 -0.85 2.27 18.13
CA ASP A 123 -2.19 2.74 18.48
C ASP A 123 -2.76 3.71 17.44
N VAL A 124 -1.92 4.33 16.63
CA VAL A 124 -2.41 5.17 15.54
C VAL A 124 -3.32 4.38 14.61
N GLY A 125 -3.03 3.11 14.39
CA GLY A 125 -3.88 2.24 13.58
C GLY A 125 -5.23 1.96 14.22
N GLU A 126 -5.34 2.15 15.53
CA GLU A 126 -6.56 1.94 16.29
C GLU A 126 -7.34 3.23 16.47
N MET A 127 -6.74 4.38 16.16
CA MET A 127 -7.42 5.66 16.24
C MET A 127 -8.57 5.73 15.23
N PRO A 128 -9.65 6.44 15.58
CA PRO A 128 -10.69 6.74 14.59
C PRO A 128 -10.06 7.42 13.38
N GLN A 129 -10.44 7.01 12.21
CA GLN A 129 -9.88 7.56 10.96
C GLN A 129 -10.01 9.08 10.90
N LYS A 130 -11.09 9.60 11.44
CA LYS A 130 -11.34 11.05 11.49
C LYS A 130 -10.24 11.77 12.28
N LEU A 131 -9.82 11.21 13.41
CA LEU A 131 -8.77 11.81 14.22
C LEU A 131 -7.42 11.76 13.52
N VAL A 132 -7.08 10.62 12.92
CA VAL A 132 -5.83 10.48 12.18
C VAL A 132 -5.76 11.50 11.06
N ARG A 133 -6.85 11.67 10.32
CA ARG A 133 -6.91 12.64 9.24
C ARG A 133 -6.69 14.07 9.75
N LYS A 134 -7.32 14.41 10.86
CA LYS A 134 -7.19 15.73 11.45
C LYS A 134 -5.74 16.01 11.86
N LEU A 135 -5.09 15.04 12.46
CA LEU A 135 -3.69 15.19 12.87
C LEU A 135 -2.79 15.36 11.65
N ALA A 136 -3.05 14.62 10.58
CA ALA A 136 -2.28 14.75 9.34
C ALA A 136 -2.48 16.12 8.69
N GLU A 137 -3.71 16.63 8.70
CA GLU A 137 -4.01 17.96 8.14
C GLU A 137 -3.32 19.07 8.91
N LEU A 138 -3.14 18.87 10.21
CA LEU A 138 -2.45 19.86 11.05
C LEU A 138 -0.93 19.73 11.00
N GLY A 139 -0.42 18.75 10.26
CA GLY A 139 1.02 18.52 10.15
C GLY A 139 1.63 17.92 11.41
N LEU A 140 0.84 17.31 12.27
CA LEU A 140 1.30 16.73 13.53
C LEU A 140 1.70 15.27 13.42
N VAL A 141 1.42 14.65 12.29
CA VAL A 141 1.76 13.25 12.01
C VAL A 141 2.36 13.14 10.64
#